data_fef2a7ad58cf60477a26a14bc4333e50
#
_entry.id   fef2a7ad58cf60477a26a14bc4333e50
#
_cell.length_a   1.000
_cell.length_b   1.000
_cell.length_c   1.000
_cell.angle_alpha   90.00
_cell.angle_beta   90.00
_cell.angle_gamma   90.00
#
_symmetry.space_group_name_H-M   'P 1'
#
loop_
_entity.id
_entity.type
_entity.pdbx_description
1 polymer ?
#
loop_
_entity_poly.entity_id
_entity_poly.type
_entity_poly.pdbx_seq_one_letter_code
_entity_poly.pdbx_strand_id
1 'polypeptide(L)'
;MASDITALTAVEAASEIARGAISAEDYTRACLERIAAVDSEVHAFVHLDPEHALAQARALDRRKASGERTGPLHGIPVGIKDIFDTADYPTECGSPIFAGRRPDADSAAVRKLREAGAVIIGKTVTTEFAYFHPGKTRNPRDLKRTPGGSSSGSAAAVAAGMVFLVR
;
A
#
# COMPACT_ATOMS: atom_id res chain seq x y z
N MET A 1 -22.43 -8.76 -14.20
CA MET A 1 -21.51 -9.16 -13.12
C MET A 1 -20.50 -8.03 -13.02
N ALA A 2 -20.40 -7.32 -11.89
CA ALA A 2 -19.33 -6.35 -11.70
C ALA A 2 -18.00 -7.12 -11.79
N SER A 3 -17.12 -6.74 -12.71
CA SER A 3 -15.77 -7.31 -12.80
C SER A 3 -15.08 -7.05 -11.46
N ASP A 4 -14.46 -8.08 -10.91
CA ASP A 4 -13.66 -7.95 -9.69
C ASP A 4 -12.48 -7.00 -9.97
N ILE A 5 -12.63 -5.75 -9.53
CA ILE A 5 -11.63 -4.71 -9.77
C ILE A 5 -10.31 -5.00 -9.04
N THR A 6 -10.31 -5.93 -8.08
CA THR A 6 -9.09 -6.41 -7.41
C THR A 6 -8.32 -7.45 -8.24
N ALA A 7 -8.85 -7.86 -9.39
CA ALA A 7 -8.13 -8.72 -10.34
C ALA A 7 -7.29 -7.93 -11.37
N LEU A 8 -7.48 -6.60 -11.44
CA LEU A 8 -6.73 -5.72 -12.35
C LEU A 8 -5.28 -5.59 -11.91
N THR A 9 -4.36 -5.65 -12.86
CA THR A 9 -2.98 -5.21 -12.63
C THR A 9 -2.92 -3.71 -12.34
N ALA A 10 -1.82 -3.22 -11.76
CA ALA A 10 -1.64 -1.79 -11.50
C ALA A 10 -1.75 -0.95 -12.80
N VAL A 11 -1.29 -1.48 -13.93
CA VAL A 11 -1.36 -0.80 -15.25
C VAL A 11 -2.79 -0.73 -15.76
N GLU A 12 -3.54 -1.83 -15.66
CA GLU A 12 -4.96 -1.87 -16.04
C GLU A 12 -5.77 -0.94 -15.15
N ALA A 13 -5.59 -0.99 -13.83
CA ALA A 13 -6.27 -0.10 -12.90
C ALA A 13 -5.97 1.38 -13.18
N ALA A 14 -4.70 1.73 -13.45
CA ALA A 14 -4.34 3.09 -13.84
C ALA A 14 -5.05 3.54 -15.13
N SER A 15 -5.17 2.66 -16.12
CA SER A 15 -5.91 2.92 -17.35
C SER A 15 -7.40 3.12 -17.09
N GLU A 16 -8.03 2.25 -16.26
CA GLU A 16 -9.44 2.35 -15.89
C GLU A 16 -9.75 3.65 -15.13
N ILE A 17 -8.88 4.03 -14.19
CA ILE A 17 -8.99 5.29 -13.45
C ILE A 17 -8.80 6.48 -14.39
N ALA A 18 -7.81 6.44 -15.28
CA ALA A 18 -7.54 7.53 -16.22
C ALA A 18 -8.74 7.84 -17.11
N ARG A 19 -9.41 6.82 -17.63
CA ARG A 19 -10.61 7.00 -18.48
C ARG A 19 -11.92 7.19 -17.70
N GLY A 20 -11.88 7.13 -16.34
CA GLY A 20 -13.03 7.37 -15.48
C GLY A 20 -14.00 6.19 -15.37
N ALA A 21 -13.59 4.98 -15.74
CA ALA A 21 -14.40 3.76 -15.59
C ALA A 21 -14.52 3.30 -14.13
N ILE A 22 -13.47 3.56 -13.33
CA ILE A 22 -13.48 3.41 -11.88
C ILE A 22 -12.89 4.67 -11.23
N SER A 23 -13.26 4.97 -9.99
CA SER A 23 -12.64 6.05 -9.22
C SER A 23 -11.40 5.54 -8.44
N ALA A 24 -10.53 6.47 -8.04
CA ALA A 24 -9.44 6.16 -7.11
C ALA A 24 -10.00 5.66 -5.77
N GLU A 25 -11.14 6.23 -5.32
CA GLU A 25 -11.81 5.80 -4.09
C GLU A 25 -12.30 4.36 -4.21
N ASP A 26 -12.99 3.98 -5.29
CA ASP A 26 -13.52 2.62 -5.47
C ASP A 26 -12.40 1.58 -5.48
N TYR A 27 -11.30 1.87 -6.20
CA TYR A 27 -10.16 0.96 -6.25
C TYR A 27 -9.43 0.84 -4.90
N THR A 28 -9.24 1.96 -4.19
CA THR A 28 -8.66 1.95 -2.84
C THR A 28 -9.56 1.19 -1.86
N ARG A 29 -10.87 1.36 -1.93
CA ARG A 29 -11.84 0.64 -1.11
C ARG A 29 -11.76 -0.87 -1.33
N ALA A 30 -11.74 -1.30 -2.57
CA ALA A 30 -11.63 -2.72 -2.91
C ALA A 30 -10.32 -3.34 -2.38
N CYS A 31 -9.19 -2.63 -2.47
CA CYS A 31 -7.93 -3.06 -1.86
C CYS A 31 -8.03 -3.17 -0.32
N LEU A 32 -8.66 -2.19 0.34
CA LEU A 32 -8.88 -2.21 1.80
C LEU A 32 -9.78 -3.36 2.24
N GLU A 33 -10.85 -3.64 1.50
CA GLU A 33 -11.74 -4.79 1.75
C GLU A 33 -10.98 -6.11 1.61
N ARG A 34 -10.12 -6.22 0.59
CA ARG A 34 -9.27 -7.40 0.42
C ARG A 34 -8.27 -7.54 1.57
N ILE A 35 -7.63 -6.45 2.01
CA ILE A 35 -6.75 -6.45 3.17
C ILE A 35 -7.51 -6.93 4.42
N ALA A 36 -8.68 -6.36 4.69
CA ALA A 36 -9.50 -6.75 5.83
C ALA A 36 -9.88 -8.23 5.83
N ALA A 37 -10.12 -8.81 4.64
CA ALA A 37 -10.50 -10.20 4.49
C ALA A 37 -9.36 -11.20 4.76
N VAL A 38 -8.09 -10.82 4.50
CA VAL A 38 -7.00 -11.82 4.50
C VAL A 38 -5.81 -11.46 5.39
N ASP A 39 -5.62 -10.21 5.79
CA ASP A 39 -4.40 -9.79 6.49
C ASP A 39 -4.34 -10.23 7.96
N SER A 40 -5.47 -10.61 8.54
CA SER A 40 -5.52 -11.24 9.87
C SER A 40 -4.72 -12.54 9.95
N GLU A 41 -4.56 -13.24 8.84
CA GLU A 41 -3.78 -14.48 8.74
C GLU A 41 -2.37 -14.24 8.18
N VAL A 42 -2.25 -13.32 7.20
CA VAL A 42 -0.99 -13.07 6.47
C VAL A 42 -0.06 -12.12 7.22
N HIS A 43 -0.61 -11.10 7.89
CA HIS A 43 0.14 -10.06 8.60
C HIS A 43 1.15 -9.33 7.69
N ALA A 44 0.70 -8.90 6.52
CA ALA A 44 1.52 -8.16 5.57
C ALA A 44 1.69 -6.68 5.95
N PHE A 45 0.67 -6.10 6.62
CA PHE A 45 0.71 -4.71 7.05
C PHE A 45 1.06 -4.57 8.54
N VAL A 46 1.89 -3.57 8.87
CA VAL A 46 2.22 -3.17 10.24
C VAL A 46 1.39 -1.97 10.67
N HIS A 47 1.15 -1.02 9.76
CA HIS A 47 0.27 0.12 9.96
C HIS A 47 -0.68 0.26 8.78
N LEU A 48 -1.96 0.44 9.08
CA LEU A 48 -3.03 0.66 8.12
C LEU A 48 -3.99 1.71 8.70
N ASP A 49 -4.37 2.69 7.91
CA ASP A 49 -5.41 3.66 8.22
C ASP A 49 -6.36 3.76 7.03
N PRO A 50 -7.47 3.01 7.05
CA PRO A 50 -8.41 2.98 5.94
C PRO A 50 -9.03 4.34 5.62
N GLU A 51 -9.39 5.13 6.64
CA GLU A 51 -10.01 6.43 6.43
C GLU A 51 -9.02 7.43 5.82
N HIS A 52 -7.77 7.42 6.29
CA HIS A 52 -6.71 8.25 5.72
C HIS A 52 -6.43 7.87 4.25
N ALA A 53 -6.38 6.58 3.92
CA ALA A 53 -6.19 6.11 2.55
C ALA A 53 -7.35 6.55 1.64
N LEU A 54 -8.60 6.39 2.09
CA LEU A 54 -9.79 6.83 1.34
C LEU A 54 -9.83 8.36 1.19
N ALA A 55 -9.41 9.12 2.20
CA ALA A 55 -9.33 10.59 2.10
C ALA A 55 -8.34 11.04 1.03
N GLN A 56 -7.17 10.38 0.92
CA GLN A 56 -6.21 10.61 -0.17
C GLN A 56 -6.84 10.31 -1.54
N ALA A 57 -7.50 9.16 -1.68
CA ALA A 57 -8.13 8.75 -2.94
C ALA A 57 -9.21 9.76 -3.39
N ARG A 58 -10.11 10.16 -2.47
CA ARG A 58 -11.12 11.19 -2.72
C ARG A 58 -10.51 12.53 -3.14
N ALA A 59 -9.39 12.91 -2.55
CA ALA A 59 -8.69 14.14 -2.93
C ALA A 59 -8.16 14.05 -4.37
N LEU A 60 -7.63 12.91 -4.78
CA LEU A 60 -7.18 12.67 -6.14
C LEU A 60 -8.34 12.68 -7.14
N ASP A 61 -9.47 12.06 -6.81
CA ASP A 61 -10.67 12.10 -7.67
C ASP A 61 -11.18 13.54 -7.88
N ARG A 62 -11.20 14.37 -6.81
CA ARG A 62 -11.55 15.79 -6.93
C ARG A 62 -10.57 16.56 -7.82
N ARG A 63 -9.27 16.34 -7.70
CA ARG A 63 -8.24 16.98 -8.54
C ARG A 63 -8.42 16.62 -10.01
N LYS A 64 -8.72 15.34 -10.30
CA LYS A 64 -9.03 14.89 -11.65
C LYS A 64 -10.28 15.57 -12.20
N ALA A 65 -11.35 15.65 -11.39
CA ALA A 65 -12.61 16.30 -11.79
C ALA A 65 -12.46 17.80 -12.04
N SER A 66 -11.52 18.48 -11.37
CA SER A 66 -11.18 19.89 -11.63
C SER A 66 -10.31 20.12 -12.87
N GLY A 67 -9.93 19.04 -13.58
CA GLY A 67 -9.11 19.13 -14.79
C GLY A 67 -7.61 19.27 -14.52
N GLU A 68 -7.16 19.03 -13.27
CA GLU A 68 -5.73 19.01 -12.97
C GLU A 68 -5.02 17.84 -13.70
N ARG A 69 -3.77 18.09 -14.09
CA ARG A 69 -2.94 17.06 -14.70
C ARG A 69 -2.67 15.93 -13.70
N THR A 70 -3.01 14.71 -14.10
CA THR A 70 -2.77 13.50 -13.29
C THR A 70 -1.40 12.89 -13.57
N GLY A 71 -0.78 12.31 -12.54
CA GLY A 71 0.46 11.56 -12.68
C GLY A 71 0.24 10.11 -13.13
N PRO A 72 1.31 9.38 -13.45
CA PRO A 72 1.22 8.01 -13.96
C PRO A 72 0.70 6.96 -12.96
N LEU A 73 0.71 7.27 -11.67
CA LEU A 73 0.18 6.41 -10.60
C LEU A 73 -1.09 6.98 -9.96
N HIS A 74 -1.78 7.89 -10.67
CA HIS A 74 -2.94 8.57 -10.13
C HIS A 74 -4.00 7.59 -9.63
N GLY A 75 -4.27 7.62 -8.31
CA GLY A 75 -5.26 6.79 -7.65
C GLY A 75 -4.86 5.35 -7.40
N ILE A 76 -3.60 4.97 -7.65
CA ILE A 76 -3.11 3.61 -7.41
C ILE A 76 -2.68 3.46 -5.94
N PRO A 77 -3.28 2.50 -5.18
CA PRO A 77 -2.86 2.19 -3.82
C PRO A 77 -1.48 1.54 -3.79
N VAL A 78 -0.58 2.07 -2.96
CA VAL A 78 0.80 1.59 -2.80
C VAL A 78 1.08 1.30 -1.34
N GLY A 79 1.51 0.07 -1.05
CA GLY A 79 2.05 -0.31 0.25
C GLY A 79 3.53 0.11 0.37
N ILE A 80 3.88 0.78 1.45
CA ILE A 80 5.24 1.28 1.69
C ILE A 80 5.94 0.39 2.73
N LYS A 81 7.06 -0.21 2.35
CA LYS A 81 7.87 -0.99 3.29
C LYS A 81 8.28 -0.14 4.49
N ASP A 82 8.17 -0.70 5.68
CA ASP A 82 8.38 0.01 6.95
C ASP A 82 9.86 0.30 7.26
N ILE A 83 10.65 0.58 6.25
CA ILE A 83 12.00 1.15 6.30
C ILE A 83 12.06 2.54 5.65
N PHE A 84 11.03 2.89 4.86
CA PHE A 84 10.93 4.19 4.23
C PHE A 84 10.09 5.13 5.07
N ASP A 85 10.63 6.28 5.41
CA ASP A 85 9.95 7.32 6.16
C ASP A 85 8.71 7.82 5.40
N THR A 86 7.60 7.94 6.15
CA THR A 86 6.34 8.53 5.72
C THR A 86 5.91 9.54 6.79
N ALA A 87 5.53 10.74 6.38
CA ALA A 87 5.12 11.79 7.32
C ALA A 87 3.80 11.48 8.04
N ASP A 88 2.95 10.65 7.44
CA ASP A 88 1.59 10.35 7.90
C ASP A 88 1.46 9.01 8.64
N TYR A 89 2.42 8.10 8.50
CA TYR A 89 2.44 6.83 9.21
C TYR A 89 3.71 6.68 10.07
N PRO A 90 3.67 5.88 11.14
CA PRO A 90 4.89 5.49 11.85
C PRO A 90 5.87 4.78 10.91
N THR A 91 7.17 4.87 11.22
CA THR A 91 8.23 4.10 10.55
C THR A 91 9.13 3.50 11.62
N GLU A 92 8.92 2.22 11.89
CA GLU A 92 9.51 1.51 13.04
C GLU A 92 10.64 0.57 12.66
N CYS A 93 10.90 0.41 11.34
CA CYS A 93 11.97 -0.43 10.78
C CYS A 93 11.90 -1.90 11.24
N GLY A 94 10.72 -2.39 11.63
CA GLY A 94 10.54 -3.74 12.15
C GLY A 94 11.22 -3.99 13.49
N SER A 95 11.58 -2.95 14.26
CA SER A 95 12.35 -3.05 15.51
C SER A 95 11.65 -2.34 16.66
N PRO A 96 11.62 -2.95 17.87
CA PRO A 96 11.10 -2.30 19.06
C PRO A 96 11.87 -1.05 19.47
N ILE A 97 13.12 -0.87 19.01
CA ILE A 97 13.93 0.31 19.27
C ILE A 97 13.28 1.58 18.69
N PHE A 98 12.57 1.45 17.55
CA PHE A 98 11.87 2.54 16.88
C PHE A 98 10.35 2.50 17.07
N ALA A 99 9.85 1.73 18.03
CA ALA A 99 8.41 1.66 18.30
C ALA A 99 7.80 3.06 18.50
N GLY A 100 6.75 3.35 17.73
CA GLY A 100 6.06 4.64 17.75
C GLY A 100 6.79 5.80 17.06
N ARG A 101 7.96 5.57 16.43
CA ARG A 101 8.68 6.62 15.71
C ARG A 101 7.84 7.17 14.56
N ARG A 102 7.60 8.48 14.57
CA ARG A 102 6.94 9.20 13.48
C ARG A 102 7.92 10.16 12.83
N PRO A 103 8.24 9.95 11.53
CA PRO A 103 9.07 10.88 10.78
C PRO A 103 8.36 12.22 10.53
N ASP A 104 9.13 13.31 10.48
CA ASP A 104 8.61 14.65 10.16
C ASP A 104 8.38 14.86 8.65
N ALA A 105 8.95 13.99 7.81
CA ALA A 105 8.89 14.11 6.36
C ALA A 105 8.93 12.76 5.65
N ASP A 106 8.36 12.72 4.45
CA ASP A 106 8.46 11.59 3.54
C ASP A 106 9.92 11.39 3.06
N SER A 107 10.35 10.15 2.95
CA SER A 107 11.55 9.80 2.20
C SER A 107 11.42 10.22 0.72
N ALA A 108 12.55 10.38 0.04
CA ALA A 108 12.56 10.78 -1.37
C ALA A 108 11.73 9.83 -2.26
N ALA A 109 11.74 8.53 -1.96
CA ALA A 109 10.96 7.54 -2.69
C ALA A 109 9.45 7.75 -2.49
N VAL A 110 8.99 7.95 -1.25
CA VAL A 110 7.57 8.16 -0.93
C VAL A 110 7.06 9.46 -1.55
N ARG A 111 7.85 10.54 -1.44
CA ARG A 111 7.52 11.82 -2.08
C ARG A 111 7.31 11.66 -3.60
N LYS A 112 8.20 10.92 -4.28
CA LYS A 112 8.06 10.63 -5.72
C LYS A 112 6.80 9.83 -6.05
N LEU A 113 6.41 8.89 -5.22
CA LEU A 113 5.15 8.15 -5.39
C LEU A 113 3.93 9.08 -5.26
N ARG A 114 3.92 9.97 -4.25
CA ARG A 114 2.83 10.96 -4.09
C ARG A 114 2.80 11.96 -5.25
N GLU A 115 3.95 12.46 -5.71
CA GLU A 115 4.06 13.33 -6.88
C GLU A 115 3.50 12.64 -8.14
N ALA A 116 3.67 11.33 -8.27
CA ALA A 116 3.09 10.52 -9.33
C ALA A 116 1.58 10.24 -9.16
N GLY A 117 0.99 10.64 -8.05
CA GLY A 117 -0.44 10.49 -7.74
C GLY A 117 -0.82 9.20 -7.04
N ALA A 118 0.13 8.48 -6.44
CA ALA A 118 -0.17 7.27 -5.69
C ALA A 118 -0.94 7.58 -4.37
N VAL A 119 -1.79 6.63 -3.96
CA VAL A 119 -2.40 6.59 -2.63
C VAL A 119 -1.50 5.75 -1.73
N ILE A 120 -0.95 6.33 -0.67
CA ILE A 120 -0.21 5.54 0.32
C ILE A 120 -1.21 4.86 1.25
N ILE A 121 -1.41 3.54 1.04
CA ILE A 121 -2.46 2.80 1.74
C ILE A 121 -2.04 2.35 3.14
N GLY A 122 -0.73 2.18 3.38
CA GLY A 122 -0.20 1.75 4.66
C GLY A 122 1.26 1.32 4.60
N LYS A 123 1.76 0.84 5.75
CA LYS A 123 3.13 0.35 5.91
C LYS A 123 3.17 -1.16 5.92
N THR A 124 3.99 -1.75 5.05
CA THR A 124 4.18 -3.20 4.96
C THR A 124 5.34 -3.66 5.83
N VAL A 125 5.20 -4.84 6.42
CA VAL A 125 6.21 -5.43 7.32
C VAL A 125 7.56 -5.57 6.63
N THR A 126 8.61 -5.16 7.32
CA THR A 126 10.01 -5.43 6.98
C THR A 126 10.60 -6.42 7.98
N THR A 127 11.67 -7.13 7.60
CA THR A 127 12.56 -7.73 8.60
C THR A 127 13.23 -6.62 9.41
N GLU A 128 13.67 -6.92 10.64
CA GLU A 128 14.29 -5.92 11.51
C GLU A 128 15.46 -5.21 10.79
N PHE A 129 15.39 -3.88 10.71
CA PHE A 129 16.34 -3.03 9.97
C PHE A 129 16.62 -3.47 8.53
N ALA A 130 15.66 -4.14 7.89
CA ALA A 130 15.82 -4.75 6.57
C ALA A 130 16.96 -5.79 6.50
N TYR A 131 17.28 -6.44 7.64
CA TYR A 131 18.31 -7.45 7.75
C TYR A 131 17.70 -8.87 7.84
N PHE A 132 18.20 -9.78 8.70
CA PHE A 132 17.77 -11.18 8.68
C PHE A 132 16.68 -11.55 9.67
N HIS A 133 16.47 -10.79 10.75
CA HIS A 133 15.46 -11.17 11.73
C HIS A 133 14.05 -11.03 11.14
N PRO A 134 13.27 -12.12 11.02
CA PRO A 134 11.98 -12.10 10.34
C PRO A 134 10.91 -11.37 11.18
N GLY A 135 10.01 -10.66 10.49
CA GLY A 135 8.79 -10.16 11.08
C GLY A 135 7.69 -11.24 11.18
N LYS A 136 6.50 -10.82 11.58
CA LYS A 136 5.32 -11.69 11.79
C LYS A 136 4.65 -12.20 10.50
N THR A 137 5.03 -11.68 9.34
CA THR A 137 4.38 -11.99 8.06
C THR A 137 4.49 -13.45 7.69
N ARG A 138 3.37 -14.01 7.23
CA ARG A 138 3.28 -15.39 6.74
C ARG A 138 3.16 -15.41 5.22
N ASN A 139 3.65 -16.49 4.63
CA ASN A 139 3.51 -16.69 3.19
C ASN A 139 2.04 -17.02 2.85
N PRO A 140 1.35 -16.24 2.02
CA PRO A 140 -0.06 -16.49 1.72
C PRO A 140 -0.34 -17.81 0.97
N ARG A 141 0.71 -18.45 0.41
CA ARG A 141 0.61 -19.77 -0.23
C ARG A 141 0.84 -20.94 0.74
N ASP A 142 1.50 -20.67 1.88
CA ASP A 142 1.73 -21.64 2.96
C ASP A 142 1.95 -20.86 4.27
N LEU A 143 0.87 -20.67 5.03
CA LEU A 143 0.86 -19.87 6.27
C LEU A 143 1.80 -20.41 7.37
N LYS A 144 2.38 -21.59 7.20
CA LYS A 144 3.39 -22.15 8.12
C LYS A 144 4.82 -21.67 7.79
N ARG A 145 5.00 -20.94 6.70
CA ARG A 145 6.30 -20.45 6.21
C ARG A 145 6.36 -18.93 6.19
N THR A 146 7.57 -18.40 6.33
CA THR A 146 7.86 -17.00 6.02
C THR A 146 7.82 -16.75 4.51
N PRO A 147 7.40 -15.58 4.03
CA PRO A 147 7.49 -15.22 2.61
C PRO A 147 8.93 -14.85 2.17
N GLY A 148 9.92 -14.98 3.05
CA GLY A 148 11.26 -14.45 2.85
C GLY A 148 11.36 -13.00 3.30
N GLY A 149 12.36 -12.27 2.83
CA GLY A 149 12.62 -10.89 3.22
C GLY A 149 13.70 -10.23 2.36
N SER A 150 14.04 -9.02 2.69
CA SER A 150 13.63 -8.19 3.83
C SER A 150 12.26 -7.50 3.65
N SER A 151 11.68 -7.48 2.45
CA SER A 151 10.38 -6.88 2.12
C SER A 151 9.23 -7.92 2.27
N SER A 152 9.19 -8.62 3.39
CA SER A 152 8.27 -9.73 3.65
C SER A 152 6.80 -9.34 3.46
N GLY A 153 6.37 -8.26 4.10
CA GLY A 153 4.99 -7.77 3.99
C GLY A 153 4.64 -7.31 2.57
N SER A 154 5.55 -6.63 1.88
CA SER A 154 5.35 -6.20 0.50
C SER A 154 5.12 -7.37 -0.44
N ALA A 155 5.97 -8.41 -0.36
CA ALA A 155 5.82 -9.61 -1.18
C ALA A 155 4.51 -10.35 -0.87
N ALA A 156 4.17 -10.48 0.42
CA ALA A 156 2.94 -11.14 0.84
C ALA A 156 1.68 -10.37 0.44
N ALA A 157 1.69 -9.04 0.56
CA ALA A 157 0.56 -8.20 0.17
C ALA A 157 0.22 -8.33 -1.32
N VAL A 158 1.24 -8.31 -2.19
CA VAL A 158 1.04 -8.52 -3.64
C VAL A 158 0.59 -9.96 -3.92
N ALA A 159 1.23 -10.96 -3.32
CA ALA A 159 0.90 -12.36 -3.55
C ALA A 159 -0.52 -12.74 -3.06
N ALA A 160 -1.07 -12.01 -2.09
CA ALA A 160 -2.41 -12.19 -1.57
C ALA A 160 -3.46 -11.31 -2.27
N GLY A 161 -3.07 -10.51 -3.27
CA GLY A 161 -3.96 -9.61 -4.01
C GLY A 161 -4.50 -8.44 -3.18
N MET A 162 -3.77 -8.03 -2.13
CA MET A 162 -4.14 -6.89 -1.28
C MET A 162 -3.85 -5.55 -1.95
N VAL A 163 -2.74 -5.47 -2.62
CA VAL A 163 -2.30 -4.34 -3.45
C VAL A 163 -1.49 -4.87 -4.64
N PHE A 164 -1.40 -4.10 -5.70
CA PHE A 164 -0.69 -4.51 -6.92
C PHE A 164 0.60 -3.70 -7.15
N LEU A 165 0.93 -2.80 -6.25
CA LEU A 165 2.17 -2.05 -6.24
C LEU A 165 2.68 -1.88 -4.79
N VAL A 166 3.99 -2.11 -4.60
CA VAL A 166 4.68 -1.96 -3.31
C VAL A 166 6.07 -1.34 -3.50
N ARG A 167 6.56 -0.69 -2.45
CA ARG A 167 7.91 -0.13 -2.40
C ARG A 167 8.62 -0.54 -1.12
#